data_ce129fdb65bb5828614425d35b8ef2d7
#
_entry.id   ce129fdb65bb5828614425d35b8ef2d7
#
_cell.length_a   1.000
_cell.length_b   1.000
_cell.length_c   1.000
_cell.angle_alpha   90.00
_cell.angle_beta   90.00
_cell.angle_gamma   90.00
#
_symmetry.space_group_name_H-M   'P 1'
#
loop_
_entity.id
_entity.type
_entity.pdbx_description
1 polymer ?
#
loop_
_entity_poly.entity_id
_entity_poly.type
_entity_poly.pdbx_seq_one_letter_code
_entity_poly.pdbx_strand_id
1 'polypeptide(L)'
;MSQQVTLKLTNVTLTQTTDTVQVTQAVPEVVIAGISGPAGPAGPSWTGYYGSFSDSTTQTITADTAKAVTFDTTEETDGVAIGTPTSRIVIANAGTYNIQFSLQVDKTDGGQDDATIWLRVNGNDVARTATDITVEQSARRLVAAWNFVYTFTAGQYFELVWSSHDPSMRLKSEVTRTGPVRPAVPSAILTVCQVQ
;
A
#
# COMPACT_ATOMS: atom_id res chain seq x y z
N MET A 1 29.87 -37.23 1.76
CA MET A 1 29.43 -38.62 1.44
C MET A 1 29.78 -38.91 -0.01
N SER A 2 30.68 -39.88 -0.26
CA SER A 2 31.05 -40.25 -1.65
C SER A 2 30.02 -41.28 -2.16
N GLN A 3 29.37 -40.98 -3.24
CA GLN A 3 28.50 -41.93 -3.94
C GLN A 3 29.36 -42.80 -4.84
N GLN A 4 29.27 -44.10 -4.63
CA GLN A 4 29.82 -45.09 -5.58
C GLN A 4 28.77 -45.42 -6.65
N VAL A 5 29.11 -45.20 -7.91
CA VAL A 5 28.29 -45.63 -9.05
C VAL A 5 28.93 -46.88 -9.61
N THR A 6 28.23 -48.02 -9.53
CA THR A 6 28.65 -49.28 -10.14
C THR A 6 27.93 -49.45 -11.47
N LEU A 7 28.64 -49.39 -12.57
CA LEU A 7 28.12 -49.66 -13.92
C LEU A 7 28.26 -51.16 -14.23
N LYS A 8 27.13 -51.86 -14.43
CA LYS A 8 27.09 -53.20 -14.97
C LYS A 8 26.94 -53.14 -16.49
N LEU A 9 27.95 -53.55 -17.22
CA LEU A 9 27.92 -53.68 -18.68
C LEU A 9 27.30 -55.00 -19.05
N THR A 10 26.16 -55.02 -19.73
CA THR A 10 25.40 -56.24 -20.03
C THR A 10 25.43 -56.67 -21.52
N ASN A 11 26.00 -55.89 -22.42
CA ASN A 11 26.00 -56.22 -23.84
C ASN A 11 27.43 -56.14 -24.43
N VAL A 12 28.12 -57.30 -24.54
CA VAL A 12 29.34 -57.44 -25.30
C VAL A 12 29.04 -58.40 -26.45
N THR A 13 29.15 -57.93 -27.69
CA THR A 13 29.00 -58.78 -28.88
C THR A 13 30.36 -59.17 -29.39
N LEU A 14 30.60 -60.50 -29.48
CA LEU A 14 31.81 -61.11 -30.06
C LEU A 14 31.52 -61.54 -31.50
N THR A 15 32.21 -60.97 -32.48
CA THR A 15 32.12 -61.37 -33.86
C THR A 15 33.50 -61.94 -34.29
N GLN A 16 33.56 -63.23 -34.73
CA GLN A 16 34.75 -63.84 -35.18
C GLN A 16 34.67 -64.01 -36.71
N THR A 17 35.59 -63.40 -37.42
CA THR A 17 35.83 -63.65 -38.83
C THR A 17 37.30 -64.19 -39.03
N THR A 18 37.45 -65.24 -39.68
CA THR A 18 38.51 -66.17 -39.97
C THR A 18 39.89 -66.00 -39.35
N ASP A 19 40.36 -64.85 -38.91
CA ASP A 19 41.65 -64.71 -38.18
C ASP A 19 41.67 -63.46 -37.20
N THR A 20 40.56 -62.85 -36.98
CA THR A 20 40.52 -61.67 -36.08
C THR A 20 39.22 -61.63 -35.24
N VAL A 21 39.37 -61.56 -33.92
CA VAL A 21 38.21 -61.31 -32.99
C VAL A 21 38.09 -59.83 -32.73
N GLN A 22 37.03 -59.27 -33.24
CA GLN A 22 36.64 -57.86 -32.85
C GLN A 22 35.69 -57.88 -31.66
N VAL A 23 36.09 -57.21 -30.62
CA VAL A 23 35.21 -56.95 -29.45
C VAL A 23 34.70 -55.55 -29.58
N THR A 24 33.42 -55.39 -29.88
CA THR A 24 32.79 -54.12 -29.91
C THR A 24 31.93 -53.91 -28.63
N GLN A 25 32.31 -52.96 -27.82
CA GLN A 25 31.54 -52.57 -26.61
C GLN A 25 30.70 -51.38 -26.96
N ALA A 26 29.39 -51.56 -26.90
CA ALA A 26 28.48 -50.41 -26.96
C ALA A 26 28.56 -49.64 -25.62
N VAL A 27 29.02 -48.42 -25.67
CA VAL A 27 29.02 -47.54 -24.50
C VAL A 27 27.59 -47.01 -24.33
N PRO A 28 26.89 -47.40 -23.28
CA PRO A 28 25.55 -46.78 -23.04
C PRO A 28 25.70 -45.29 -22.77
N GLU A 29 24.94 -44.52 -23.48
CA GLU A 29 24.82 -43.08 -23.20
C GLU A 29 24.20 -42.91 -21.81
N VAL A 30 24.95 -42.35 -20.85
CA VAL A 30 24.45 -42.03 -19.52
C VAL A 30 23.84 -40.65 -19.60
N VAL A 31 22.52 -40.57 -19.77
CA VAL A 31 21.79 -39.32 -19.63
C VAL A 31 21.61 -39.02 -18.13
N ILE A 32 22.42 -38.12 -17.59
CA ILE A 32 22.23 -37.62 -16.23
C ILE A 32 21.09 -36.58 -16.29
N ALA A 33 19.89 -37.00 -15.97
CA ALA A 33 18.81 -36.05 -15.70
C ALA A 33 19.21 -35.24 -14.47
N GLY A 34 19.43 -33.94 -14.64
CA GLY A 34 19.71 -33.05 -13.53
C GLY A 34 18.56 -33.10 -12.53
N ILE A 35 18.79 -33.60 -11.33
CA ILE A 35 17.82 -33.49 -10.23
C ILE A 35 17.79 -32.03 -9.89
N SER A 36 16.61 -31.37 -10.08
CA SER A 36 16.40 -30.01 -9.56
C SER A 36 16.75 -30.01 -8.07
N GLY A 37 17.63 -29.12 -7.67
CA GLY A 37 17.92 -28.92 -6.26
C GLY A 37 16.61 -28.66 -5.46
N PRO A 38 16.61 -28.90 -4.13
CA PRO A 38 15.46 -28.57 -3.31
C PRO A 38 15.12 -27.10 -3.47
N ALA A 39 13.82 -26.77 -3.50
CA ALA A 39 13.37 -25.39 -3.50
C ALA A 39 14.05 -24.64 -2.35
N GLY A 40 14.56 -23.45 -2.60
CA GLY A 40 15.14 -22.61 -1.57
C GLY A 40 14.11 -22.38 -0.44
N PRO A 41 14.58 -22.04 0.78
CA PRO A 41 13.68 -21.71 1.86
C PRO A 41 12.74 -20.57 1.42
N ALA A 42 11.47 -20.64 1.84
CA ALA A 42 10.53 -19.52 1.65
C ALA A 42 11.18 -18.26 2.22
N GLY A 43 11.12 -17.16 1.49
CA GLY A 43 11.55 -15.86 2.00
C GLY A 43 10.79 -15.52 3.30
N PRO A 44 11.34 -14.64 4.15
CA PRO A 44 10.64 -14.21 5.35
C PRO A 44 9.26 -13.67 4.94
N SER A 45 8.20 -14.11 5.62
CA SER A 45 6.87 -13.53 5.42
C SER A 45 6.92 -12.10 5.94
N TRP A 46 6.75 -11.14 5.05
CA TRP A 46 6.61 -9.75 5.44
C TRP A 46 5.16 -9.49 5.87
N THR A 47 4.95 -9.17 7.13
CA THR A 47 3.68 -8.73 7.69
C THR A 47 3.76 -7.22 7.86
N GLY A 48 3.40 -6.47 6.81
CA GLY A 48 3.34 -5.02 6.90
C GLY A 48 2.13 -4.57 7.72
N TYR A 49 2.32 -3.57 8.58
CA TYR A 49 1.25 -2.95 9.35
C TYR A 49 0.42 -2.03 8.45
N TYR A 50 -0.88 -1.94 8.71
CA TYR A 50 -1.79 -1.17 7.88
C TYR A 50 -2.98 -0.62 8.67
N GLY A 51 -3.67 0.37 8.07
CA GLY A 51 -4.94 0.88 8.54
C GLY A 51 -5.72 1.51 7.40
N SER A 52 -7.04 1.35 7.42
CA SER A 52 -7.99 1.98 6.51
C SER A 52 -9.09 2.64 7.32
N PHE A 53 -9.32 3.92 7.10
CA PHE A 53 -10.21 4.77 7.90
C PHE A 53 -11.07 5.63 7.00
N SER A 54 -12.27 5.97 7.45
CA SER A 54 -13.17 6.90 6.78
C SER A 54 -13.84 7.86 7.76
N ASP A 55 -14.43 8.94 7.23
CA ASP A 55 -15.30 9.84 8.00
C ASP A 55 -16.63 10.02 7.28
N SER A 56 -17.72 9.67 7.96
CA SER A 56 -19.09 9.72 7.44
C SER A 56 -19.73 11.10 7.60
N THR A 57 -19.07 12.07 8.27
CA THR A 57 -19.59 13.39 8.55
C THR A 57 -19.04 14.46 7.62
N THR A 58 -19.78 15.55 7.40
CA THR A 58 -19.26 16.72 6.68
C THR A 58 -18.42 17.56 7.64
N GLN A 59 -17.17 17.82 7.26
CA GLN A 59 -16.25 18.64 8.07
C GLN A 59 -16.17 20.05 7.49
N THR A 60 -16.39 21.05 8.34
CA THR A 60 -16.32 22.48 7.98
C THR A 60 -15.05 23.10 8.51
N ILE A 61 -14.69 24.27 8.00
CA ILE A 61 -13.50 25.02 8.39
C ILE A 61 -13.87 26.43 8.86
N THR A 62 -12.99 27.04 9.65
CA THR A 62 -12.99 28.46 9.93
C THR A 62 -11.93 29.12 9.05
N ALA A 63 -12.24 30.26 8.45
CA ALA A 63 -11.32 31.02 7.61
C ALA A 63 -9.94 31.18 8.29
N ASP A 64 -8.90 31.07 7.52
CA ASP A 64 -7.49 31.27 7.93
C ASP A 64 -7.02 30.41 9.12
N THR A 65 -7.73 29.29 9.37
CA THR A 65 -7.42 28.40 10.49
C THR A 65 -7.07 27.02 9.98
N ALA A 66 -5.95 26.48 10.43
CA ALA A 66 -5.59 25.10 10.16
C ALA A 66 -6.46 24.14 10.97
N LYS A 67 -7.06 23.15 10.32
CA LYS A 67 -7.91 22.13 10.93
C LYS A 67 -7.43 20.74 10.54
N ALA A 68 -7.30 19.86 11.52
CA ALA A 68 -7.01 18.46 11.26
C ALA A 68 -8.26 17.73 10.76
N VAL A 69 -8.11 16.87 9.76
CA VAL A 69 -9.16 15.97 9.25
C VAL A 69 -9.46 14.93 10.32
N THR A 70 -10.73 14.70 10.61
CA THR A 70 -11.18 13.67 11.55
C THR A 70 -11.58 12.38 10.83
N PHE A 71 -11.59 11.28 11.59
CA PHE A 71 -12.04 9.98 11.13
C PHE A 71 -12.95 9.36 12.20
N ASP A 72 -14.09 8.81 11.79
CA ASP A 72 -15.08 8.21 12.69
C ASP A 72 -15.19 6.69 12.56
N THR A 73 -14.64 6.12 11.51
CA THR A 73 -14.77 4.71 11.17
C THR A 73 -13.42 4.07 10.89
N THR A 74 -13.17 2.92 11.51
CA THR A 74 -12.07 2.01 11.17
C THR A 74 -12.62 0.88 10.32
N GLU A 75 -12.16 0.75 9.07
CA GLU A 75 -12.56 -0.31 8.17
C GLU A 75 -11.71 -1.56 8.39
N GLU A 76 -10.38 -1.39 8.38
CA GLU A 76 -9.39 -2.45 8.58
C GLU A 76 -8.17 -1.88 9.32
N THR A 77 -7.56 -2.67 10.20
CA THR A 77 -6.38 -2.20 10.95
C THR A 77 -5.51 -3.33 11.50
N ASP A 78 -4.20 -3.12 11.42
CA ASP A 78 -3.18 -3.86 12.15
C ASP A 78 -1.98 -2.93 12.42
N GLY A 79 -1.73 -2.62 13.70
CA GLY A 79 -0.62 -1.75 14.11
C GLY A 79 -0.76 -0.27 13.75
N VAL A 80 -1.89 0.16 13.15
CA VAL A 80 -2.23 1.56 12.86
C VAL A 80 -3.64 1.82 13.37
N ALA A 81 -3.90 2.88 14.14
CA ALA A 81 -5.21 3.09 14.76
C ALA A 81 -5.60 4.57 14.83
N ILE A 82 -6.91 4.86 14.86
CA ILE A 82 -7.44 6.18 15.22
C ILE A 82 -7.13 6.43 16.70
N GLY A 83 -6.55 7.58 17.00
CA GLY A 83 -6.21 8.03 18.35
C GLY A 83 -7.24 8.96 18.97
N THR A 84 -6.80 9.70 19.97
CA THR A 84 -7.58 10.77 20.62
C THR A 84 -6.79 12.07 20.57
N PRO A 85 -7.32 13.16 19.96
CA PRO A 85 -8.59 13.25 19.21
C PRO A 85 -8.60 12.35 17.95
N THR A 86 -9.77 12.16 17.34
CA THR A 86 -9.97 11.26 16.19
C THR A 86 -9.34 11.75 14.89
N SER A 87 -8.68 12.91 14.89
CA SER A 87 -7.80 13.35 13.80
C SER A 87 -6.42 12.67 13.79
N ARG A 88 -6.03 12.07 14.92
CA ARG A 88 -4.72 11.44 15.06
C ARG A 88 -4.75 10.00 14.58
N ILE A 89 -3.81 9.67 13.73
CA ILE A 89 -3.56 8.28 13.32
C ILE A 89 -2.27 7.84 13.99
N VAL A 90 -2.37 6.88 14.89
CA VAL A 90 -1.27 6.38 15.72
C VAL A 90 -0.59 5.20 15.02
N ILE A 91 0.74 5.25 14.96
CA ILE A 91 1.60 4.22 14.41
C ILE A 91 2.22 3.42 15.56
N ALA A 92 1.78 2.19 15.77
CA ALA A 92 2.28 1.36 16.88
C ALA A 92 3.71 0.85 16.65
N ASN A 93 4.11 0.64 15.40
CA ASN A 93 5.39 0.03 15.05
C ASN A 93 6.24 0.98 14.20
N ALA A 94 7.54 1.05 14.49
CA ALA A 94 8.46 1.84 13.70
C ALA A 94 8.57 1.32 12.26
N GLY A 95 8.76 2.21 11.29
CA GLY A 95 8.94 1.85 9.89
C GLY A 95 8.61 2.99 8.95
N THR A 96 8.75 2.74 7.66
CA THR A 96 8.34 3.66 6.59
C THR A 96 6.95 3.28 6.10
N TYR A 97 6.07 4.26 6.05
CA TYR A 97 4.66 4.07 5.69
C TYR A 97 4.29 4.91 4.46
N ASN A 98 3.49 4.32 3.59
CA ASN A 98 2.77 5.02 2.54
C ASN A 98 1.40 5.44 3.10
N ILE A 99 1.11 6.72 3.06
CA ILE A 99 -0.11 7.35 3.57
C ILE A 99 -0.88 7.86 2.36
N GLN A 100 -1.95 7.20 1.98
CA GLN A 100 -2.82 7.58 0.86
C GLN A 100 -4.12 8.14 1.40
N PHE A 101 -4.61 9.21 0.81
CA PHE A 101 -5.88 9.78 1.21
C PHE A 101 -6.72 10.25 0.02
N SER A 102 -8.00 10.42 0.27
CA SER A 102 -8.98 11.00 -0.64
C SER A 102 -9.94 11.87 0.17
N LEU A 103 -9.98 13.17 -0.10
CA LEU A 103 -10.88 14.14 0.53
C LEU A 103 -11.89 14.65 -0.50
N GLN A 104 -13.18 14.63 -0.15
CA GLN A 104 -14.26 15.13 -0.99
C GLN A 104 -14.47 16.62 -0.73
N VAL A 105 -13.74 17.48 -1.44
CA VAL A 105 -13.78 18.92 -1.24
C VAL A 105 -14.91 19.55 -2.08
N ASP A 106 -15.76 20.36 -1.44
CA ASP A 106 -16.70 21.25 -2.13
C ASP A 106 -16.83 22.58 -1.38
N LYS A 107 -17.60 23.48 -1.91
CA LYS A 107 -17.93 24.77 -1.27
C LYS A 107 -19.41 25.08 -1.42
N THR A 108 -19.93 25.95 -0.55
CA THR A 108 -21.37 26.29 -0.48
C THR A 108 -21.75 27.58 -1.18
N ASP A 109 -20.78 28.41 -1.50
CA ASP A 109 -21.01 29.72 -2.16
C ASP A 109 -20.39 29.79 -3.56
N GLY A 110 -20.49 30.92 -4.25
CA GLY A 110 -19.93 31.17 -5.58
C GLY A 110 -18.48 31.62 -5.51
N GLY A 111 -17.85 31.68 -6.69
CA GLY A 111 -16.46 32.11 -6.82
C GLY A 111 -15.46 30.97 -6.76
N GLN A 112 -14.20 31.32 -6.89
CA GLN A 112 -13.07 30.41 -6.85
C GLN A 112 -12.34 30.57 -5.53
N ASP A 113 -12.07 29.46 -4.84
CA ASP A 113 -11.34 29.45 -3.58
C ASP A 113 -10.39 28.27 -3.51
N ASP A 114 -9.33 28.48 -2.72
CA ASP A 114 -8.28 27.51 -2.56
C ASP A 114 -8.35 26.84 -1.18
N ALA A 115 -7.96 25.58 -1.13
CA ALA A 115 -7.65 24.87 0.10
C ALA A 115 -6.26 24.29 0.02
N THR A 116 -5.50 24.41 1.11
CA THR A 116 -4.19 23.81 1.28
C THR A 116 -4.30 22.58 2.16
N ILE A 117 -3.66 21.47 1.78
CA ILE A 117 -3.64 20.22 2.53
C ILE A 117 -2.19 19.80 2.75
N TRP A 118 -1.85 19.35 3.97
CA TRP A 118 -0.50 18.90 4.32
C TRP A 118 -0.49 17.84 5.41
N LEU A 119 0.69 17.28 5.65
CA LEU A 119 0.96 16.30 6.70
C LEU A 119 1.49 17.01 7.96
N ARG A 120 1.01 16.58 9.13
CA ARG A 120 1.50 16.97 10.46
C ARG A 120 1.88 15.72 11.23
N VAL A 121 3.03 15.71 11.89
CA VAL A 121 3.51 14.59 12.71
C VAL A 121 3.81 15.08 14.12
N ASN A 122 3.22 14.42 15.12
CA ASN A 122 3.36 14.79 16.54
C ASN A 122 3.12 16.30 16.80
N GLY A 123 2.13 16.89 16.12
CA GLY A 123 1.78 18.31 16.25
C GLY A 123 2.66 19.28 15.45
N ASN A 124 3.67 18.82 14.71
CA ASN A 124 4.55 19.64 13.90
C ASN A 124 4.26 19.46 12.41
N ASP A 125 4.09 20.56 11.68
CA ASP A 125 3.88 20.53 10.24
C ASP A 125 5.13 20.02 9.52
N VAL A 126 4.94 19.06 8.60
CA VAL A 126 6.03 18.48 7.83
C VAL A 126 6.31 19.36 6.61
N ALA A 127 7.51 19.92 6.52
CA ALA A 127 7.90 20.77 5.41
C ALA A 127 7.80 20.04 4.07
N ARG A 128 7.38 20.76 3.01
CA ARG A 128 7.25 20.27 1.62
C ARG A 128 6.15 19.24 1.41
N THR A 129 5.15 19.18 2.30
CA THR A 129 3.97 18.33 2.13
C THR A 129 2.70 19.12 1.78
N ALA A 130 2.73 20.44 1.87
CA ALA A 130 1.61 21.29 1.53
C ALA A 130 1.35 21.32 0.02
N THR A 131 0.08 21.16 -0.36
CA THR A 131 -0.38 21.21 -1.74
C THR A 131 -1.68 21.99 -1.78
N ASP A 132 -1.78 22.96 -2.69
CA ASP A 132 -2.98 23.76 -2.92
C ASP A 132 -3.87 23.09 -3.96
N ILE A 133 -5.19 23.18 -3.72
CA ILE A 133 -6.22 22.77 -4.66
C ILE A 133 -7.22 23.92 -4.80
N THR A 134 -7.77 24.11 -5.99
CA THR A 134 -8.72 25.18 -6.30
C THR A 134 -10.10 24.60 -6.58
N VAL A 135 -11.13 25.13 -5.94
CA VAL A 135 -12.55 24.84 -6.22
C VAL A 135 -13.18 26.04 -6.90
N GLU A 136 -13.54 25.91 -8.18
CA GLU A 136 -13.92 27.04 -9.04
C GLU A 136 -15.34 27.56 -8.83
N GLN A 137 -16.26 26.72 -8.32
CA GLN A 137 -17.68 27.08 -8.20
C GLN A 137 -18.37 26.32 -7.05
N SER A 138 -19.48 26.86 -6.57
CA SER A 138 -20.34 26.16 -5.61
C SER A 138 -20.85 24.82 -6.17
N ALA A 139 -21.02 23.84 -5.29
CA ALA A 139 -21.50 22.49 -5.60
C ALA A 139 -20.62 21.68 -6.58
N ARG A 140 -19.51 22.22 -7.08
CA ARG A 140 -18.49 21.42 -7.75
C ARG A 140 -17.71 20.66 -6.71
N ARG A 141 -17.55 19.38 -6.95
CA ARG A 141 -16.74 18.51 -6.10
C ARG A 141 -15.39 18.28 -6.73
N LEU A 142 -14.38 18.41 -5.92
CA LEU A 142 -13.03 18.05 -6.23
C LEU A 142 -12.60 16.93 -5.28
N VAL A 143 -11.98 15.90 -5.81
CA VAL A 143 -11.33 14.88 -5.00
C VAL A 143 -9.85 15.26 -4.89
N ALA A 144 -9.45 15.67 -3.69
CA ALA A 144 -8.04 15.85 -3.35
C ALA A 144 -7.47 14.49 -2.94
N ALA A 145 -6.59 13.92 -3.75
CA ALA A 145 -6.05 12.60 -3.50
C ALA A 145 -4.59 12.52 -3.97
N TRP A 146 -3.69 12.22 -3.05
CA TRP A 146 -2.29 11.87 -3.30
C TRP A 146 -1.75 11.07 -2.14
N ASN A 147 -0.46 10.85 -2.08
CA ASN A 147 0.16 10.11 -1.01
C ASN A 147 1.41 10.79 -0.47
N PHE A 148 1.72 10.46 0.77
CA PHE A 148 2.99 10.76 1.41
C PHE A 148 3.70 9.46 1.75
N VAL A 149 5.03 9.48 1.72
CA VAL A 149 5.86 8.42 2.29
C VAL A 149 6.64 9.04 3.45
N TYR A 150 6.49 8.47 4.65
CA TYR A 150 7.11 9.00 5.85
C TYR A 150 7.60 7.89 6.77
N THR A 151 8.73 8.10 7.43
CA THR A 151 9.30 7.15 8.39
C THR A 151 8.93 7.57 9.82
N PHE A 152 8.27 6.66 10.53
CA PHE A 152 7.84 6.87 11.91
C PHE A 152 8.65 6.04 12.89
N THR A 153 8.80 6.53 14.11
CA THR A 153 9.14 5.71 15.27
C THR A 153 7.86 5.19 15.94
N ALA A 154 7.97 4.09 16.68
CA ALA A 154 6.82 3.50 17.38
C ALA A 154 6.16 4.51 18.34
N GLY A 155 4.84 4.55 18.36
CA GLY A 155 4.03 5.43 19.19
C GLY A 155 3.86 6.86 18.67
N GLN A 156 4.46 7.22 17.53
CA GLN A 156 4.16 8.50 16.88
C GLN A 156 2.76 8.50 16.26
N TYR A 157 2.23 9.70 16.06
CA TYR A 157 1.00 9.91 15.31
C TYR A 157 1.18 10.93 14.20
N PHE A 158 0.33 10.87 13.22
CA PHE A 158 0.20 11.92 12.21
C PHE A 158 -1.25 12.38 12.08
N GLU A 159 -1.43 13.52 11.44
CA GLU A 159 -2.70 14.12 11.07
C GLU A 159 -2.62 14.63 9.62
N LEU A 160 -3.69 14.49 8.86
CA LEU A 160 -3.90 15.29 7.66
C LEU A 160 -4.49 16.62 8.12
N VAL A 161 -3.90 17.71 7.68
CA VAL A 161 -4.34 19.06 8.05
C VAL A 161 -4.71 19.81 6.79
N TRP A 162 -5.75 20.63 6.88
CA TRP A 162 -6.17 21.49 5.79
C TRP A 162 -6.52 22.89 6.29
N SER A 163 -6.47 23.86 5.39
CA SER A 163 -6.86 25.24 5.62
C SER A 163 -7.45 25.84 4.36
N SER A 164 -8.28 26.88 4.54
CA SER A 164 -8.78 27.73 3.47
C SER A 164 -8.99 29.15 3.99
N HIS A 165 -8.87 30.13 3.11
CA HIS A 165 -9.27 31.49 3.40
C HIS A 165 -10.81 31.62 3.46
N ASP A 166 -11.53 30.75 2.75
CA ASP A 166 -13.00 30.79 2.66
C ASP A 166 -13.64 29.76 3.62
N PRO A 167 -14.50 30.22 4.57
CA PRO A 167 -15.21 29.33 5.50
C PRO A 167 -16.35 28.54 4.83
N SER A 168 -16.71 28.82 3.58
CA SER A 168 -17.68 28.05 2.81
C SER A 168 -17.13 26.70 2.32
N MET A 169 -15.81 26.54 2.34
CA MET A 169 -15.12 25.29 2.01
C MET A 169 -15.39 24.21 3.05
N ARG A 170 -15.55 22.98 2.59
CA ARG A 170 -15.82 21.84 3.46
C ARG A 170 -15.35 20.53 2.84
N LEU A 171 -15.12 19.53 3.68
CA LEU A 171 -15.01 18.14 3.27
C LEU A 171 -16.40 17.51 3.37
N LYS A 172 -16.98 17.16 2.22
CA LYS A 172 -18.39 16.78 2.08
C LYS A 172 -18.62 15.29 2.15
N SER A 173 -19.44 14.84 3.10
CA SER A 173 -20.05 13.50 3.07
C SER A 173 -21.42 13.53 2.38
N GLU A 174 -21.85 12.36 1.88
CA GLU A 174 -23.19 12.19 1.34
C GLU A 174 -23.80 10.84 1.71
N VAL A 175 -25.10 10.85 1.94
CA VAL A 175 -25.87 9.65 2.22
C VAL A 175 -26.01 8.75 0.99
N THR A 176 -26.41 7.50 1.22
CA THR A 176 -26.80 6.55 0.18
C THR A 176 -27.86 7.15 -0.74
N ARG A 177 -27.76 6.90 -2.04
CA ARG A 177 -28.76 7.32 -3.04
C ARG A 177 -29.43 6.12 -3.70
N THR A 178 -30.69 6.32 -4.11
CA THR A 178 -31.48 5.37 -4.87
C THR A 178 -31.59 5.70 -6.35
N GLY A 179 -31.24 6.94 -6.75
CA GLY A 179 -31.27 7.40 -8.14
C GLY A 179 -30.18 8.43 -8.44
N PRO A 180 -29.06 8.13 -9.10
CA PRO A 180 -28.56 6.77 -9.39
C PRO A 180 -28.18 6.03 -8.10
N VAL A 181 -28.30 4.71 -8.11
CA VAL A 181 -27.98 3.87 -6.96
C VAL A 181 -26.49 3.96 -6.64
N ARG A 182 -26.15 4.33 -5.40
CA ARG A 182 -24.78 4.33 -4.87
C ARG A 182 -24.78 4.25 -3.35
N PRO A 183 -23.72 3.71 -2.72
CA PRO A 183 -23.52 3.82 -1.28
C PRO A 183 -23.30 5.27 -0.82
N ALA A 184 -23.25 5.49 0.47
CA ALA A 184 -22.81 6.75 1.07
C ALA A 184 -21.40 7.12 0.58
N VAL A 185 -21.10 8.42 0.53
CA VAL A 185 -19.76 8.93 0.20
C VAL A 185 -19.17 9.54 1.45
N PRO A 186 -18.08 9.02 1.99
CA PRO A 186 -17.39 9.63 3.12
C PRO A 186 -16.74 10.96 2.70
N SER A 187 -16.57 11.86 3.65
CA SER A 187 -15.86 13.14 3.43
C SER A 187 -14.35 12.93 3.27
N ALA A 188 -13.83 11.91 3.94
CA ALA A 188 -12.43 11.53 3.94
C ALA A 188 -12.29 10.01 3.92
N ILE A 189 -11.31 9.53 3.17
CA ILE A 189 -10.82 8.15 3.21
C ILE A 189 -9.30 8.24 3.40
N LEU A 190 -8.76 7.40 4.26
CA LEU A 190 -7.34 7.31 4.53
C LEU A 190 -6.91 5.84 4.55
N THR A 191 -5.86 5.53 3.83
CA THR A 191 -5.21 4.21 3.85
C THR A 191 -3.74 4.39 4.19
N VAL A 192 -3.25 3.59 5.12
CA VAL A 192 -1.87 3.61 5.60
C VAL A 192 -1.31 2.20 5.47
N CYS A 193 -0.18 2.06 4.79
CA CYS A 193 0.48 0.77 4.64
C CYS A 193 1.97 0.91 4.91
N GLN A 194 2.52 0.06 5.78
CA GLN A 194 3.96 -0.01 5.95
C GLN A 194 4.60 -0.54 4.66
N VAL A 195 5.70 0.10 4.24
CA VAL A 195 6.46 -0.28 3.04
C VAL A 195 7.89 -0.74 3.36
N GLN A 196 8.34 -0.47 4.59
CA GLN A 196 9.63 -0.92 5.11
C GLN A 196 9.64 -0.89 6.63
#